data_d0c86533908cca357814dd2ce794d1c2
#
_entry.id   d0c86533908cca357814dd2ce794d1c2
#
_cell.length_a   1.000
_cell.length_b   1.000
_cell.length_c   1.000
_cell.angle_alpha   90.00
_cell.angle_beta   90.00
_cell.angle_gamma   90.00
#
_symmetry.space_group_name_H-M   'P 1'
#
loop_
_entity.id
_entity.type
_entity.pdbx_description
1 polymer ?
#
loop_
_entity_poly.entity_id
_entity_poly.type
_entity_poly.pdbx_seq_one_letter_code
_entity_poly.pdbx_strand_id
1 'polypeptide(L)'
;MAVDDVGRAYLVDAVRPLHPEDQTVAEMLQGWRNQQLSRNLQFETIDARIKQVQRFIEYSNEFPWTWTVAMVDEFFGDLRSIHKLAQSSIRSYQVGLRQFCSYVSNPDYGWDRVCEALFGTHPS
;
A
#
# COMPACT_ATOMS: atom_id res chain seq x y z
N MET A 1 9.46 -2.13 -14.90
CA MET A 1 8.72 -0.93 -15.29
C MET A 1 8.87 0.11 -14.19
N ALA A 2 9.21 1.33 -14.56
CA ALA A 2 9.33 2.40 -13.58
C ALA A 2 7.94 2.86 -13.13
N VAL A 3 7.86 3.42 -11.92
CA VAL A 3 6.60 3.97 -11.40
C VAL A 3 6.03 5.05 -12.32
N ASP A 4 6.91 5.88 -12.92
CA ASP A 4 6.48 6.89 -13.87
C ASP A 4 5.80 6.29 -15.10
N ASP A 5 6.20 5.08 -15.50
CA ASP A 5 5.55 4.37 -16.60
C ASP A 5 4.13 3.94 -16.22
N VAL A 6 3.90 3.57 -14.96
CA VAL A 6 2.57 3.25 -14.45
C VAL A 6 1.68 4.50 -14.52
N GLY A 7 2.15 5.62 -14.00
CA GLY A 7 1.42 6.88 -14.06
C GLY A 7 1.17 7.32 -15.50
N ARG A 8 2.16 7.13 -16.36
CA ARG A 8 2.03 7.47 -17.76
C ARG A 8 0.99 6.62 -18.48
N ALA A 9 0.90 5.34 -18.15
CA ALA A 9 -0.10 4.43 -18.71
C ALA A 9 -1.52 4.90 -18.38
N TYR A 10 -1.77 5.39 -17.17
CA TYR A 10 -3.06 5.93 -16.80
C TYR A 10 -3.38 7.24 -17.49
N LEU A 11 -2.38 8.08 -17.73
CA LEU A 11 -2.59 9.44 -18.24
C LEU A 11 -2.56 9.53 -19.76
N VAL A 12 -1.78 8.66 -20.41
CA VAL A 12 -1.57 8.70 -21.87
C VAL A 12 -2.54 7.78 -22.60
N ASP A 13 -2.81 6.60 -22.06
CA ASP A 13 -3.83 5.73 -22.62
C ASP A 13 -5.19 6.42 -22.50
N ALA A 14 -5.82 6.63 -23.62
CA ALA A 14 -7.14 7.26 -23.64
C ALA A 14 -8.21 6.41 -22.94
N VAL A 15 -7.88 5.16 -22.62
CA VAL A 15 -8.78 4.24 -21.94
C VAL A 15 -8.47 4.26 -20.44
N ARG A 16 -9.36 4.88 -19.67
CA ARG A 16 -9.25 4.86 -18.22
C ARG A 16 -9.70 3.49 -17.71
N PRO A 17 -8.97 2.85 -16.78
CA PRO A 17 -9.41 1.59 -16.19
C PRO A 17 -10.79 1.73 -15.55
N LEU A 18 -11.58 0.65 -15.59
CA LEU A 18 -12.90 0.65 -14.99
C LEU A 18 -12.85 0.88 -13.47
N HIS A 19 -11.80 0.35 -12.83
CA HIS A 19 -11.56 0.48 -11.39
C HIS A 19 -10.15 1.01 -11.16
N PRO A 20 -9.91 2.31 -11.42
CA PRO A 20 -8.56 2.86 -11.31
C PRO A 20 -7.99 2.78 -9.90
N GLU A 21 -8.84 2.82 -8.86
CA GLU A 21 -8.39 2.71 -7.48
C GLU A 21 -7.77 1.34 -7.21
N ASP A 22 -8.47 0.27 -7.56
CA ASP A 22 -8.00 -1.11 -7.33
C ASP A 22 -6.74 -1.39 -8.12
N GLN A 23 -6.69 -0.92 -9.36
CA GLN A 23 -5.52 -1.12 -10.21
C GLN A 23 -4.33 -0.35 -9.68
N THR A 24 -4.52 0.88 -9.20
CA THR A 24 -3.44 1.67 -8.61
C THR A 24 -2.87 0.97 -7.39
N VAL A 25 -3.72 0.43 -6.51
CA VAL A 25 -3.25 -0.33 -5.35
C VAL A 25 -2.45 -1.56 -5.78
N ALA A 26 -2.92 -2.31 -6.78
CA ALA A 26 -2.21 -3.48 -7.28
C ALA A 26 -0.81 -3.10 -7.79
N GLU A 27 -0.71 -1.98 -8.50
CA GLU A 27 0.57 -1.49 -9.02
C GLU A 27 1.48 -0.99 -7.89
N MET A 28 0.92 -0.35 -6.88
CA MET A 28 1.68 0.03 -5.68
C MET A 28 2.28 -1.19 -4.99
N LEU A 29 1.48 -2.23 -4.80
CA LEU A 29 1.95 -3.47 -4.16
C LEU A 29 3.02 -4.15 -4.99
N GLN A 30 2.87 -4.16 -6.31
CA GLN A 30 3.88 -4.73 -7.19
C GLN A 30 5.18 -3.93 -7.14
N GLY A 31 5.11 -2.61 -7.16
CA GLY A 31 6.27 -1.73 -7.03
C GLY A 31 6.98 -1.91 -5.69
N TRP A 32 6.21 -2.02 -4.62
CA TRP A 32 6.76 -2.28 -3.28
C TRP A 32 7.43 -3.64 -3.21
N ARG A 33 6.83 -4.66 -3.83
CA ARG A 33 7.46 -5.97 -3.95
C ARG A 33 8.82 -5.86 -4.63
N ASN A 34 8.89 -5.14 -5.73
CA ASN A 34 10.14 -4.94 -6.47
C ASN A 34 11.19 -4.22 -5.62
N GLN A 35 10.79 -3.21 -4.86
CA GLN A 35 11.70 -2.51 -3.94
C GLN A 35 12.29 -3.47 -2.91
N GLN A 36 11.45 -4.29 -2.29
CA GLN A 36 11.90 -5.24 -1.27
C GLN A 36 12.82 -6.31 -1.86
N LEU A 37 12.50 -6.80 -3.06
CA LEU A 37 13.37 -7.74 -3.78
C LEU A 37 14.74 -7.12 -4.06
N SER A 38 14.76 -5.86 -4.49
CA SER A 38 16.03 -5.17 -4.79
C SER A 38 16.87 -4.95 -3.54
N ARG A 39 16.25 -4.94 -2.37
CA ARG A 39 16.93 -4.83 -1.07
C ARG A 39 17.26 -6.19 -0.46
N ASN A 40 17.13 -7.24 -1.24
CA ASN A 40 17.52 -8.60 -0.87
C ASN A 40 16.73 -9.17 0.32
N LEU A 41 15.47 -8.78 0.47
CA LEU A 41 14.59 -9.41 1.45
C LEU A 41 14.15 -10.79 0.96
N GLN A 42 13.88 -11.69 1.92
CA GLN A 42 13.41 -13.03 1.60
C GLN A 42 11.96 -13.01 1.09
N PHE A 43 11.65 -13.94 0.20
CA PHE A 43 10.32 -14.04 -0.42
C PHE A 43 9.23 -14.19 0.62
N GLU A 44 9.44 -15.00 1.65
CA GLU A 44 8.44 -15.21 2.70
C GLU A 44 8.14 -13.92 3.47
N THR A 45 9.16 -13.11 3.73
CA THR A 45 8.99 -11.82 4.39
C THR A 45 8.17 -10.87 3.52
N ILE A 46 8.51 -10.81 2.23
CA ILE A 46 7.81 -9.94 1.28
C ILE A 46 6.35 -10.35 1.15
N ASP A 47 6.09 -11.64 0.97
CA ASP A 47 4.72 -12.15 0.80
C ASP A 47 3.88 -11.90 2.06
N ALA A 48 4.46 -12.09 3.25
CA ALA A 48 3.77 -11.82 4.50
C ALA A 48 3.40 -10.34 4.62
N ARG A 49 4.32 -9.43 4.28
CA ARG A 49 4.07 -7.99 4.33
C ARG A 49 2.98 -7.56 3.36
N ILE A 50 2.99 -8.10 2.15
CA ILE A 50 1.95 -7.79 1.16
C ILE A 50 0.58 -8.24 1.66
N LYS A 51 0.48 -9.44 2.21
CA LYS A 51 -0.77 -9.94 2.78
C LYS A 51 -1.26 -9.09 3.95
N GLN A 52 -0.34 -8.61 4.78
CA GLN A 52 -0.68 -7.73 5.90
C GLN A 52 -1.30 -6.42 5.41
N VAL A 53 -0.70 -5.80 4.40
CA VAL A 53 -1.24 -4.57 3.81
C VAL A 53 -2.59 -4.83 3.15
N GLN A 54 -2.72 -5.92 2.41
CA GLN A 54 -4.00 -6.29 1.79
C GLN A 54 -5.10 -6.48 2.84
N ARG A 55 -4.78 -7.10 3.97
CA ARG A 55 -5.73 -7.27 5.06
C ARG A 55 -6.19 -5.94 5.63
N PHE A 56 -5.29 -4.97 5.77
CA PHE A 56 -5.67 -3.63 6.22
C PHE A 56 -6.55 -2.91 5.20
N ILE A 57 -6.27 -3.05 3.92
CA ILE A 57 -7.10 -2.49 2.84
C ILE A 57 -8.52 -3.05 2.93
N GLU A 58 -8.65 -4.36 3.08
CA GLU A 58 -9.95 -5.02 3.21
C GLU A 58 -10.68 -4.59 4.47
N TYR A 59 -9.98 -4.50 5.59
CA TYR A 59 -10.57 -4.09 6.87
C TYR A 59 -11.08 -2.66 6.82
N SER A 60 -10.24 -1.73 6.36
CA SER A 60 -10.58 -0.31 6.33
C SER A 60 -11.56 0.04 5.22
N ASN A 61 -11.60 -0.78 4.17
CA ASN A 61 -12.32 -0.49 2.93
C ASN A 61 -11.95 0.88 2.36
N GLU A 62 -10.68 1.28 2.56
CA GLU A 62 -10.13 2.55 2.14
C GLU A 62 -8.81 2.33 1.40
N PHE A 63 -8.43 3.29 0.59
CA PHE A 63 -7.23 3.22 -0.22
C PHE A 63 -6.07 3.98 0.45
N PRO A 64 -4.80 3.67 0.11
CA PRO A 64 -3.65 4.29 0.78
C PRO A 64 -3.66 5.83 0.81
N TRP A 65 -4.23 6.46 -0.19
CA TRP A 65 -4.29 7.93 -0.26
C TRP A 65 -5.40 8.54 0.60
N THR A 66 -6.22 7.72 1.24
CA THR A 66 -7.27 8.19 2.16
C THR A 66 -7.14 7.64 3.59
N TRP A 67 -6.08 6.90 3.87
CA TRP A 67 -5.87 6.33 5.19
C TRP A 67 -5.63 7.41 6.25
N THR A 68 -6.17 7.17 7.44
CA THR A 68 -6.00 8.06 8.60
C THR A 68 -5.41 7.30 9.78
N VAL A 69 -4.86 8.03 10.73
CA VAL A 69 -4.33 7.44 11.97
C VAL A 69 -5.44 6.70 12.73
N ALA A 70 -6.66 7.25 12.75
CA ALA A 70 -7.77 6.61 13.41
C ALA A 70 -8.10 5.22 12.85
N MET A 71 -8.04 5.06 11.52
CA MET A 71 -8.25 3.76 10.86
C MET A 71 -7.18 2.75 11.29
N VAL A 72 -5.93 3.18 11.38
CA VAL A 72 -4.82 2.34 11.79
C VAL A 72 -4.98 1.90 13.24
N ASP A 73 -5.30 2.85 14.12
CA ASP A 73 -5.50 2.55 15.54
C ASP A 73 -6.65 1.56 15.76
N GLU A 74 -7.75 1.73 15.05
CA GLU A 74 -8.89 0.83 15.12
C GLU A 74 -8.52 -0.57 14.66
N PHE A 75 -7.78 -0.68 13.56
CA PHE A 75 -7.32 -1.96 13.04
C PHE A 75 -6.45 -2.70 14.06
N PHE A 76 -5.47 -2.04 14.64
CA PHE A 76 -4.59 -2.68 15.62
C PHE A 76 -5.33 -3.01 16.92
N GLY A 77 -6.29 -2.17 17.33
CA GLY A 77 -7.15 -2.49 18.46
C GLY A 77 -7.94 -3.77 18.23
N ASP A 78 -8.49 -3.93 17.03
CA ASP A 78 -9.28 -5.12 16.67
C ASP A 78 -8.40 -6.36 16.52
N LEU A 79 -7.20 -6.24 15.97
CA LEU A 79 -6.27 -7.36 15.91
C LEU A 79 -5.97 -7.92 17.30
N ARG A 80 -5.86 -7.04 18.27
CA ARG A 80 -5.57 -7.44 19.65
C ARG A 80 -6.81 -7.99 20.37
N SER A 81 -7.93 -7.28 20.30
CA SER A 81 -9.10 -7.56 21.15
C SER A 81 -10.06 -8.57 20.52
N ILE A 82 -10.26 -8.54 19.20
CA ILE A 82 -11.21 -9.40 18.50
C ILE A 82 -10.50 -10.64 17.96
N HIS A 83 -9.42 -10.45 17.23
CA HIS A 83 -8.68 -11.55 16.60
C HIS A 83 -7.65 -12.18 17.53
N LYS A 84 -7.34 -11.54 18.65
CA LYS A 84 -6.45 -12.04 19.72
C LYS A 84 -5.09 -12.50 19.19
N LEU A 85 -4.54 -11.73 18.25
CA LEU A 85 -3.23 -12.04 17.70
C LEU A 85 -2.14 -11.84 18.76
N ALA A 86 -1.10 -12.67 18.67
CA ALA A 86 0.08 -12.54 19.53
C ALA A 86 0.76 -11.18 19.29
N GLN A 87 1.41 -10.65 20.32
CA GLN A 87 2.08 -9.37 20.25
C GLN A 87 3.15 -9.33 19.15
N SER A 88 3.85 -10.44 18.93
CA SER A 88 4.83 -10.54 17.85
C SER A 88 4.20 -10.40 16.47
N SER A 89 3.00 -10.97 16.28
CA SER A 89 2.25 -10.84 15.04
C SER A 89 1.79 -9.41 14.82
N ILE A 90 1.30 -8.75 15.87
CA ILE A 90 0.89 -7.35 15.79
C ILE A 90 2.07 -6.48 15.40
N ARG A 91 3.24 -6.69 16.00
CA ARG A 91 4.46 -5.94 15.64
C ARG A 91 4.85 -6.16 14.18
N SER A 92 4.71 -7.39 13.68
CA SER A 92 4.96 -7.68 12.27
C SER A 92 4.04 -6.87 11.35
N TYR A 93 2.75 -6.79 11.68
CA TYR A 93 1.81 -5.95 10.95
C TYR A 93 2.20 -4.47 10.98
N GLN A 94 2.61 -3.98 12.16
CA GLN A 94 3.04 -2.58 12.30
C GLN A 94 4.24 -2.27 11.40
N VAL A 95 5.22 -3.15 11.37
CA VAL A 95 6.39 -2.99 10.49
C VAL A 95 5.97 -3.00 9.03
N GLY A 96 5.15 -3.96 8.64
CA GLY A 96 4.68 -4.08 7.25
C GLY A 96 3.95 -2.83 6.78
N LEU A 97 2.98 -2.36 7.55
CA LEU A 97 2.22 -1.15 7.22
C LEU A 97 3.11 0.09 7.17
N ARG A 98 4.02 0.24 8.13
CA ARG A 98 4.93 1.38 8.16
C ARG A 98 5.83 1.41 6.93
N GLN A 99 6.36 0.26 6.55
CA GLN A 99 7.23 0.15 5.37
C GLN A 99 6.46 0.47 4.09
N PHE A 100 5.24 0.00 3.98
CA PHE A 100 4.40 0.31 2.82
C PHE A 100 4.08 1.80 2.75
N CYS A 101 3.68 2.40 3.86
CA CYS A 101 3.38 3.83 3.90
C CYS A 101 4.61 4.67 3.53
N SER A 102 5.79 4.27 4.00
CA SER A 102 7.04 4.94 3.61
C SER A 102 7.30 4.84 2.12
N TYR A 103 7.02 3.68 1.53
CA TYR A 103 7.19 3.47 0.09
C TYR A 103 6.24 4.38 -0.72
N VAL A 104 4.94 4.35 -0.44
CA VAL A 104 3.97 5.08 -1.26
C VAL A 104 4.02 6.59 -1.06
N SER A 105 4.55 7.05 0.07
CA SER A 105 4.71 8.48 0.34
C SER A 105 6.04 9.04 -0.09
N ASN A 106 6.98 8.18 -0.50
CA ASN A 106 8.29 8.61 -0.97
C ASN A 106 8.18 9.20 -2.38
N PRO A 107 8.50 10.50 -2.57
CA PRO A 107 8.36 11.14 -3.88
C PRO A 107 9.25 10.54 -4.96
N ASP A 108 10.31 9.81 -4.59
CA ASP A 108 11.20 9.17 -5.57
C ASP A 108 10.48 8.11 -6.39
N TYR A 109 9.42 7.50 -5.86
CA TYR A 109 8.65 6.49 -6.57
C TYR A 109 7.49 7.07 -7.37
N GLY A 110 7.14 8.34 -7.17
CA GLY A 110 6.16 9.04 -7.99
C GLY A 110 4.69 8.77 -7.69
N TRP A 111 4.37 8.00 -6.64
CA TRP A 111 2.97 7.69 -6.33
C TRP A 111 2.18 8.91 -5.87
N ASP A 112 2.84 9.89 -5.26
CA ASP A 112 2.22 11.17 -4.91
C ASP A 112 1.64 11.84 -6.15
N ARG A 113 2.40 11.88 -7.24
CA ARG A 113 1.96 12.49 -8.51
C ARG A 113 0.85 11.70 -9.18
N VAL A 114 0.96 10.37 -9.18
CA VAL A 114 -0.07 9.50 -9.76
C VAL A 114 -1.40 9.68 -9.04
N CYS A 115 -1.37 9.62 -7.72
CA CYS A 115 -2.60 9.74 -6.92
C CYS A 115 -3.20 11.14 -7.03
N GLU A 116 -2.38 12.19 -7.05
CA GLU A 116 -2.86 13.56 -7.25
C GLU A 116 -3.58 13.71 -8.60
N ALA A 117 -2.99 13.15 -9.66
CA ALA A 117 -3.56 13.23 -11.00
C ALA A 117 -4.87 12.45 -11.13
N LEU A 118 -4.97 11.27 -10.50
CA LEU A 118 -6.13 10.39 -10.64
C LEU A 118 -7.23 10.69 -9.62
N PHE A 119 -6.86 11.05 -8.39
CA PHE A 119 -7.78 11.10 -7.26
C PHE A 119 -7.83 12.44 -6.55
N GLY A 120 -6.98 13.39 -6.91
CA GLY A 120 -6.93 14.71 -6.29
C GLY A 120 -6.33 14.75 -4.89
N THR A 121 -5.72 13.67 -4.45
CA THR A 121 -5.04 13.57 -3.15
C THR A 121 -3.92 12.55 -3.26
N HIS A 122 -3.04 12.52 -2.27
CA HIS A 122 -1.90 11.59 -2.29
C HIS A 122 -1.61 11.02 -0.90
N PRO A 123 -0.92 9.87 -0.81
CA PRO A 123 -0.50 9.31 0.47
C PRO A 123 0.45 10.25 1.20
N SER A 124 0.27 10.39 2.49
CA SER A 124 1.12 11.26 3.31
C SER A 124 1.83 10.48 4.40
#